data_1c87b1e24a5607362f778d6b5807c8a5
#
_entry.id   1c87b1e24a5607362f778d6b5807c8a5
#
_cell.length_a   1.000
_cell.length_b   1.000
_cell.length_c   1.000
_cell.angle_alpha   90.00
_cell.angle_beta   90.00
_cell.angle_gamma   90.00
#
_symmetry.space_group_name_H-M   'P 1'
#
loop_
_entity.id
_entity.type
_entity.pdbx_description
1 polymer ?
#
loop_
_entity_poly.entity_id
_entity_poly.type
_entity_poly.pdbx_seq_one_letter_code
_entity_poly.pdbx_strand_id
1 'polypeptide(L)'
;MPPRNNPAANHDRRSVLTLLAATAAATAIDAVVPTPLHADPNPDWTTPLPPFRIAGNLHYVGSRDLASYLVTTSSGHILINSNLLSSPAQIRASIEKLGFRWKELKFLLISHAHYDHCAGSAQILRETGAKYMVMEGDVPVVESGGKADFQYGRRAEFLYPPAKVDRILHDRDRVSLGDVNLFARKTAGHTKGCTTWTMTLRDGGKLYVAVIVGSPNVNPGYNLIHDPKYPQMAADYAAGFHTLKSLPCDLFLGAHGLYFDMLAKYQKLKTASTNSFVDPTGYRDYVADCEQAFAKELAKQRAHPLRVRD
;
A
#
# COMPACT_ATOMS: atom_id res chain seq x y z
N MET A 1 -6.11 37.51 -86.20
CA MET A 1 -5.02 37.38 -87.17
C MET A 1 -3.71 37.26 -86.47
N PRO A 2 -2.91 36.28 -86.84
CA PRO A 2 -1.59 35.98 -86.31
C PRO A 2 -0.52 36.77 -87.08
N PRO A 3 0.78 36.60 -86.97
CA PRO A 3 1.57 35.49 -86.41
C PRO A 3 3.00 35.86 -85.86
N ARG A 4 3.69 34.78 -85.49
CA ARG A 4 5.09 34.39 -85.86
C ARG A 4 6.20 34.81 -84.87
N ASN A 5 6.77 33.81 -84.42
CA ASN A 5 8.01 33.04 -84.68
C ASN A 5 9.22 33.43 -83.88
N ASN A 6 9.65 32.47 -83.16
CA ASN A 6 10.96 31.91 -82.81
C ASN A 6 12.11 32.31 -83.79
N PRO A 7 13.41 32.17 -83.55
CA PRO A 7 14.06 31.12 -82.72
C PRO A 7 15.41 31.45 -81.99
N ALA A 8 15.85 30.50 -81.21
CA ALA A 8 17.22 29.98 -81.05
C ALA A 8 18.29 30.92 -80.39
N ALA A 9 19.06 30.52 -79.50
CA ALA A 9 20.00 29.44 -79.44
C ALA A 9 20.79 29.47 -78.09
N ASN A 10 21.02 28.32 -77.61
CA ASN A 10 22.24 27.79 -76.99
C ASN A 10 23.08 28.62 -75.99
N HIS A 11 23.24 28.10 -74.75
CA HIS A 11 24.49 27.44 -74.35
C HIS A 11 24.39 26.95 -72.92
N ASP A 12 24.60 25.69 -72.77
CA ASP A 12 25.08 24.80 -71.80
C ASP A 12 25.87 25.44 -70.64
N ARG A 13 25.45 25.20 -69.42
CA ARG A 13 26.37 24.97 -68.30
C ARG A 13 25.65 24.14 -67.20
N ARG A 14 26.09 22.92 -67.12
CA ARG A 14 25.81 21.98 -66.03
C ARG A 14 26.21 22.60 -64.69
N SER A 15 25.27 22.69 -63.80
CA SER A 15 25.57 22.78 -62.37
C SER A 15 24.77 21.68 -61.61
N VAL A 16 25.53 20.68 -61.23
CA VAL A 16 25.06 19.56 -60.43
C VAL A 16 24.76 20.07 -59.03
N LEU A 17 23.48 20.22 -58.68
CA LEU A 17 23.06 20.37 -57.28
C LEU A 17 22.84 18.98 -56.70
N THR A 18 23.80 18.53 -55.91
CA THR A 18 23.70 17.33 -55.07
C THR A 18 22.71 17.61 -53.95
N LEU A 19 21.49 17.06 -54.05
CA LEU A 19 20.56 17.02 -52.92
C LEU A 19 21.06 15.98 -51.91
N LEU A 20 21.62 16.45 -50.82
CA LEU A 20 21.85 15.62 -49.64
C LEU A 20 20.49 15.37 -48.94
N ALA A 21 19.91 14.20 -49.18
CA ALA A 21 18.79 13.70 -48.41
C ALA A 21 19.33 13.27 -47.02
N ALA A 22 19.12 14.11 -46.03
CA ALA A 22 19.34 13.73 -44.64
C ALA A 22 18.21 12.80 -44.24
N THR A 23 18.48 11.49 -44.24
CA THR A 23 17.63 10.49 -43.59
C THR A 23 17.82 10.65 -42.06
N ALA A 24 16.85 11.29 -41.41
CA ALA A 24 16.74 11.24 -39.98
C ALA A 24 16.33 9.82 -39.60
N ALA A 25 17.31 9.03 -39.13
CA ALA A 25 17.04 7.77 -38.46
C ALA A 25 16.40 8.11 -37.10
N ALA A 26 15.09 8.02 -37.01
CA ALA A 26 14.39 8.00 -35.76
C ALA A 26 14.78 6.70 -35.02
N THR A 27 15.72 6.78 -34.09
CA THR A 27 15.94 5.71 -33.12
C THR A 27 14.69 5.67 -32.24
N ALA A 28 13.81 4.70 -32.51
CA ALA A 28 12.79 4.30 -31.57
C ALA A 28 13.53 3.79 -30.32
N ILE A 29 13.53 4.60 -29.26
CA ILE A 29 13.88 4.11 -27.94
C ILE A 29 12.67 3.26 -27.55
N ASP A 30 12.78 1.95 -27.76
CA ASP A 30 11.89 0.98 -27.14
C ASP A 30 11.98 1.25 -25.64
N ALA A 31 10.97 1.90 -25.10
CA ALA A 31 10.76 1.98 -23.67
C ALA A 31 10.57 0.54 -23.20
N VAL A 32 11.65 -0.05 -22.67
CA VAL A 32 11.57 -1.31 -21.95
C VAL A 32 10.63 -1.06 -20.78
N VAL A 33 9.36 -1.40 -20.98
CA VAL A 33 8.39 -1.49 -19.89
C VAL A 33 8.94 -2.61 -19.00
N PRO A 34 9.40 -2.31 -17.78
CA PRO A 34 9.89 -3.36 -16.92
C PRO A 34 8.75 -4.35 -16.70
N THR A 35 8.93 -5.57 -17.17
CA THR A 35 8.07 -6.70 -16.80
C THR A 35 8.01 -6.72 -15.29
N PRO A 36 6.81 -6.80 -14.68
CA PRO A 36 6.71 -6.87 -13.23
C PRO A 36 7.52 -8.08 -12.76
N LEU A 37 8.54 -7.81 -11.93
CA LEU A 37 9.43 -8.81 -11.31
C LEU A 37 8.67 -9.75 -10.35
N HIS A 38 7.35 -9.56 -10.20
CA HIS A 38 6.51 -10.22 -9.22
C HIS A 38 5.33 -10.87 -9.92
N ALA A 39 5.31 -12.19 -9.99
CA ALA A 39 4.06 -12.92 -10.13
C ALA A 39 3.38 -12.89 -8.75
N ASP A 40 2.30 -12.12 -8.61
CA ASP A 40 1.54 -12.10 -7.36
C ASP A 40 0.99 -13.50 -7.09
N PRO A 41 1.38 -14.14 -5.97
CA PRO A 41 1.00 -15.52 -5.69
C PRO A 41 -0.50 -15.68 -5.41
N ASN A 42 -1.20 -14.56 -5.13
CA ASN A 42 -2.64 -14.52 -4.84
C ASN A 42 -3.35 -13.60 -5.86
N PRO A 43 -4.20 -14.14 -6.75
CA PRO A 43 -4.95 -13.35 -7.73
C PRO A 43 -5.83 -12.26 -7.10
N ASP A 44 -6.30 -12.45 -5.86
CA ASP A 44 -7.14 -11.48 -5.17
C ASP A 44 -6.38 -10.22 -4.75
N TRP A 45 -5.04 -10.25 -4.79
CA TRP A 45 -4.22 -9.07 -4.52
C TRP A 45 -4.31 -8.00 -5.62
N THR A 46 -4.57 -8.43 -6.86
CA THR A 46 -4.68 -7.53 -8.02
C THR A 46 -6.09 -7.46 -8.59
N THR A 47 -6.98 -8.41 -8.22
CA THR A 47 -8.36 -8.41 -8.70
C THR A 47 -9.12 -7.20 -8.16
N PRO A 48 -9.67 -6.32 -9.04
CA PRO A 48 -10.42 -5.15 -8.61
C PRO A 48 -11.66 -5.51 -7.79
N LEU A 49 -11.94 -4.70 -6.78
CA LEU A 49 -13.21 -4.70 -6.05
C LEU A 49 -13.87 -3.32 -6.23
N PRO A 50 -15.17 -3.24 -6.50
CA PRO A 50 -15.85 -1.94 -6.49
C PRO A 50 -15.67 -1.25 -5.15
N PRO A 51 -15.22 0.03 -5.12
CA PRO A 51 -15.02 0.75 -3.87
C PRO A 51 -16.36 1.00 -3.18
N PHE A 52 -16.33 1.08 -1.86
CA PHE A 52 -17.53 1.27 -1.07
C PHE A 52 -17.27 2.02 0.23
N ARG A 53 -18.30 2.65 0.76
CA ARG A 53 -18.28 3.27 2.08
C ARG A 53 -18.44 2.18 3.14
N ILE A 54 -17.53 2.13 4.11
CA ILE A 54 -17.60 1.22 5.26
C ILE A 54 -18.56 1.82 6.31
N ALA A 55 -18.23 3.02 6.80
CA ALA A 55 -19.03 3.77 7.76
C ALA A 55 -18.58 5.24 7.76
N GLY A 56 -19.49 6.17 7.93
CA GLY A 56 -19.19 7.60 7.99
C GLY A 56 -18.30 8.05 6.81
N ASN A 57 -17.11 8.53 7.13
CA ASN A 57 -16.12 9.03 6.18
C ASN A 57 -14.98 8.02 5.90
N LEU A 58 -15.16 6.77 6.27
CA LEU A 58 -14.19 5.68 6.03
C LEU A 58 -14.67 4.82 4.84
N HIS A 59 -13.81 4.68 3.84
CA HIS A 59 -14.09 3.96 2.59
C HIS A 59 -13.04 2.90 2.31
N TYR A 60 -13.46 1.80 1.67
CA TYR A 60 -12.57 0.78 1.10
C TYR A 60 -12.26 1.11 -0.35
N VAL A 61 -10.98 1.13 -0.72
CA VAL A 61 -10.50 1.47 -2.07
C VAL A 61 -9.44 0.49 -2.60
N GLY A 62 -9.23 -0.62 -1.90
CA GLY A 62 -8.26 -1.67 -2.25
C GLY A 62 -8.79 -2.70 -3.26
N SER A 63 -8.04 -3.80 -3.41
CA SER A 63 -8.41 -4.98 -4.21
C SER A 63 -9.30 -5.94 -3.41
N ARG A 64 -9.49 -7.16 -3.93
CA ARG A 64 -10.29 -8.19 -3.24
C ARG A 64 -9.67 -8.67 -1.93
N ASP A 65 -8.34 -8.52 -1.75
CA ASP A 65 -7.67 -8.90 -0.50
C ASP A 65 -6.72 -7.82 0.03
N LEU A 66 -5.89 -7.15 -0.80
CA LEU A 66 -5.03 -6.09 -0.31
C LEU A 66 -5.85 -4.84 0.02
N ALA A 67 -5.97 -4.58 1.32
CA ALA A 67 -6.81 -3.50 1.80
C ALA A 67 -6.11 -2.14 1.69
N SER A 68 -6.83 -1.19 1.07
CA SER A 68 -6.53 0.24 1.14
C SER A 68 -7.75 0.98 1.63
N TYR A 69 -7.53 1.97 2.48
CA TYR A 69 -8.62 2.76 3.08
C TYR A 69 -8.45 4.23 2.78
N LEU A 70 -9.55 4.87 2.37
CA LEU A 70 -9.63 6.31 2.22
C LEU A 70 -10.44 6.88 3.38
N VAL A 71 -9.83 7.79 4.12
CA VAL A 71 -10.52 8.60 5.13
C VAL A 71 -10.70 10.01 4.58
N THR A 72 -11.97 10.44 4.41
CA THR A 72 -12.29 11.72 3.77
C THR A 72 -12.59 12.81 4.78
N THR A 73 -12.11 14.03 4.50
CA THR A 73 -12.37 15.23 5.28
C THR A 73 -12.59 16.44 4.36
N SER A 74 -13.09 17.56 4.90
CA SER A 74 -13.18 18.83 4.17
C SER A 74 -11.81 19.46 3.88
N SER A 75 -10.75 19.03 4.57
CA SER A 75 -9.38 19.54 4.42
C SER A 75 -8.51 18.67 3.49
N GLY A 76 -9.10 17.68 2.84
CA GLY A 76 -8.43 16.68 2.01
C GLY A 76 -8.57 15.28 2.59
N HIS A 77 -7.76 14.32 2.12
CA HIS A 77 -7.97 12.92 2.42
C HIS A 77 -6.69 12.24 2.94
N ILE A 78 -6.89 11.16 3.68
CA ILE A 78 -5.83 10.27 4.17
C ILE A 78 -6.01 8.93 3.47
N LEU A 79 -4.93 8.40 2.90
CA LEU A 79 -4.87 7.04 2.36
C LEU A 79 -4.06 6.16 3.30
N ILE A 80 -4.57 4.98 3.62
CA ILE A 80 -3.86 3.94 4.37
C ILE A 80 -3.59 2.78 3.43
N ASN A 81 -2.33 2.43 3.23
CA ASN A 81 -1.74 1.45 2.32
C ASN A 81 -1.82 1.86 0.84
N SER A 82 -0.67 1.77 0.19
CA SER A 82 -0.49 1.97 -1.25
C SER A 82 -0.45 0.65 -2.03
N ASN A 83 -0.36 -0.46 -1.31
CA ASN A 83 -0.26 -1.83 -1.80
C ASN A 83 0.89 -2.05 -2.79
N LEU A 84 0.70 -2.90 -3.81
CA LEU A 84 1.69 -3.29 -4.81
C LEU A 84 2.10 -2.13 -5.73
N LEU A 85 3.18 -2.30 -6.49
CA LEU A 85 3.59 -1.37 -7.53
C LEU A 85 2.50 -1.11 -8.58
N SER A 86 1.66 -2.09 -8.86
CA SER A 86 0.53 -2.00 -9.80
C SER A 86 -0.72 -1.37 -9.21
N SER A 87 -0.83 -1.25 -7.88
CA SER A 87 -2.08 -0.85 -7.20
C SER A 87 -2.43 0.64 -7.30
N PRO A 88 -1.52 1.62 -7.44
CA PRO A 88 -1.87 3.04 -7.43
C PRO A 88 -2.94 3.44 -8.45
N ALA A 89 -2.89 2.88 -9.66
CA ALA A 89 -3.89 3.16 -10.70
C ALA A 89 -5.30 2.68 -10.31
N GLN A 90 -5.40 1.49 -9.72
CA GLN A 90 -6.66 0.92 -9.23
C GLN A 90 -7.19 1.71 -8.03
N ILE A 91 -6.33 2.06 -7.07
CA ILE A 91 -6.70 2.86 -5.89
C ILE A 91 -7.22 4.23 -6.34
N ARG A 92 -6.52 4.88 -7.28
CA ARG A 92 -6.95 6.14 -7.87
C ARG A 92 -8.33 6.04 -8.51
N ALA A 93 -8.54 5.04 -9.39
CA ALA A 93 -9.83 4.82 -10.03
C ALA A 93 -10.95 4.56 -9.01
N SER A 94 -10.65 3.86 -7.91
CA SER A 94 -11.58 3.63 -6.81
C SER A 94 -11.95 4.92 -6.08
N ILE A 95 -10.98 5.78 -5.77
CA ILE A 95 -11.19 7.09 -5.14
C ILE A 95 -12.03 8.01 -6.04
N GLU A 96 -11.69 8.09 -7.33
CA GLU A 96 -12.41 8.91 -8.30
C GLU A 96 -13.85 8.40 -8.53
N LYS A 97 -14.06 7.08 -8.52
CA LYS A 97 -15.40 6.47 -8.60
C LYS A 97 -16.29 6.79 -7.40
N LEU A 98 -15.72 7.01 -6.24
CA LEU A 98 -16.43 7.49 -5.04
C LEU A 98 -16.73 8.99 -5.10
N GLY A 99 -16.27 9.72 -6.13
CA GLY A 99 -16.47 11.16 -6.30
C GLY A 99 -15.42 12.04 -5.63
N PHE A 100 -14.33 11.44 -5.13
CA PHE A 100 -13.23 12.18 -4.50
C PHE A 100 -12.10 12.42 -5.50
N ARG A 101 -11.29 13.46 -5.26
CA ARG A 101 -10.20 13.81 -6.16
C ARG A 101 -8.86 13.26 -5.67
N TRP A 102 -8.16 12.55 -6.56
CA TRP A 102 -6.82 12.00 -6.30
C TRP A 102 -5.82 13.03 -5.74
N LYS A 103 -5.84 14.25 -6.29
CA LYS A 103 -4.99 15.36 -5.86
C LYS A 103 -5.31 15.93 -4.47
N GLU A 104 -6.40 15.53 -3.86
CA GLU A 104 -6.77 15.94 -2.50
C GLU A 104 -6.20 15.00 -1.42
N LEU A 105 -5.47 13.96 -1.80
CA LEU A 105 -4.69 13.19 -0.84
C LEU A 105 -3.65 14.10 -0.18
N LYS A 106 -3.70 14.19 1.14
CA LYS A 106 -2.79 14.99 1.98
C LYS A 106 -1.79 14.12 2.72
N PHE A 107 -2.23 12.95 3.17
CA PHE A 107 -1.40 12.02 3.91
C PHE A 107 -1.50 10.62 3.32
N LEU A 108 -0.34 9.96 3.25
CA LEU A 108 -0.19 8.53 2.99
C LEU A 108 0.36 7.87 4.26
N LEU A 109 -0.35 6.86 4.74
CA LEU A 109 -0.01 6.03 5.88
C LEU A 109 0.13 4.59 5.40
N ILE A 110 0.85 3.76 6.16
CA ILE A 110 0.94 2.31 5.89
C ILE A 110 0.68 1.50 7.14
N SER A 111 0.28 0.25 6.96
CA SER A 111 0.22 -0.73 8.04
C SER A 111 1.63 -1.24 8.39
N HIS A 112 2.46 -1.51 7.38
CA HIS A 112 3.85 -1.94 7.56
C HIS A 112 4.61 -1.90 6.22
N ALA A 113 5.94 -2.07 6.29
CA ALA A 113 6.85 -1.82 5.18
C ALA A 113 7.09 -3.02 4.25
N HIS A 114 6.18 -3.99 4.17
CA HIS A 114 6.24 -5.02 3.14
C HIS A 114 5.70 -4.53 1.80
N TYR A 115 6.23 -5.11 0.71
CA TYR A 115 5.95 -4.67 -0.67
C TYR A 115 4.46 -4.66 -1.04
N ASP A 116 3.69 -5.57 -0.49
CA ASP A 116 2.25 -5.71 -0.71
C ASP A 116 1.41 -4.63 -0.01
N HIS A 117 2.02 -3.80 0.86
CA HIS A 117 1.33 -2.69 1.54
C HIS A 117 1.91 -1.31 1.24
N CYS A 118 3.16 -1.23 0.75
CA CYS A 118 3.84 0.05 0.60
C CYS A 118 4.56 0.27 -0.74
N ALA A 119 4.62 -0.72 -1.64
CA ALA A 119 5.39 -0.60 -2.88
C ALA A 119 4.89 0.51 -3.81
N GLY A 120 3.59 0.81 -3.80
CA GLY A 120 2.99 1.92 -4.56
C GLY A 120 3.27 3.31 -4.00
N SER A 121 3.89 3.44 -2.81
CA SER A 121 4.02 4.71 -2.10
C SER A 121 4.75 5.78 -2.91
N ALA A 122 5.91 5.46 -3.49
CA ALA A 122 6.70 6.42 -4.26
C ALA A 122 5.92 7.03 -5.43
N GLN A 123 5.09 6.24 -6.10
CA GLN A 123 4.23 6.72 -7.18
C GLN A 123 3.13 7.64 -6.65
N ILE A 124 2.42 7.24 -5.59
CA ILE A 124 1.33 8.03 -5.00
C ILE A 124 1.85 9.39 -4.52
N LEU A 125 2.98 9.41 -3.80
CA LEU A 125 3.60 10.65 -3.30
C LEU A 125 3.98 11.59 -4.45
N ARG A 126 4.60 11.07 -5.51
CA ARG A 126 4.96 11.86 -6.70
C ARG A 126 3.72 12.45 -7.40
N GLU A 127 2.65 11.67 -7.50
CA GLU A 127 1.43 12.10 -8.18
C GLU A 127 0.60 13.09 -7.37
N THR A 128 0.57 12.97 -6.04
CA THR A 128 -0.36 13.73 -5.19
C THR A 128 0.31 14.84 -4.40
N GLY A 129 1.59 14.70 -4.07
CA GLY A 129 2.29 15.55 -3.12
C GLY A 129 1.89 15.30 -1.65
N ALA A 130 1.23 14.18 -1.38
CA ALA A 130 0.86 13.78 -0.02
C ALA A 130 2.10 13.63 0.87
N LYS A 131 1.95 13.86 2.18
CA LYS A 131 2.99 13.64 3.17
C LYS A 131 3.01 12.18 3.60
N TYR A 132 4.18 11.56 3.56
CA TYR A 132 4.36 10.17 3.96
C TYR A 132 4.71 10.08 5.44
N MET A 133 3.89 9.36 6.21
CA MET A 133 4.09 9.20 7.65
C MET A 133 4.18 7.72 7.98
N VAL A 134 5.28 7.31 8.62
CA VAL A 134 5.63 5.90 8.84
C VAL A 134 6.11 5.71 10.27
N MET A 135 5.76 4.59 10.87
CA MET A 135 6.22 4.18 12.21
C MET A 135 7.75 3.99 12.19
N GLU A 136 8.41 4.49 13.23
CA GLU A 136 9.86 4.56 13.38
C GLU A 136 10.62 3.31 12.94
N GLY A 137 10.13 2.11 13.30
CA GLY A 137 10.79 0.84 12.98
C GLY A 137 10.80 0.48 11.51
N ASP A 138 9.89 1.03 10.70
CA ASP A 138 9.74 0.75 9.28
C ASP A 138 10.34 1.85 8.37
N VAL A 139 10.75 2.99 8.94
CA VAL A 139 11.35 4.09 8.18
C VAL A 139 12.56 3.65 7.36
N PRO A 140 13.57 2.95 7.92
CA PRO A 140 14.73 2.51 7.14
C PRO A 140 14.34 1.58 5.98
N VAL A 141 13.28 0.80 6.15
CA VAL A 141 12.83 -0.16 5.15
C VAL A 141 12.22 0.57 3.95
N VAL A 142 11.28 1.49 4.17
CA VAL A 142 10.65 2.24 3.07
C VAL A 142 11.62 3.19 2.38
N GLU A 143 12.55 3.82 3.11
CA GLU A 143 13.55 4.73 2.54
C GLU A 143 14.65 4.00 1.78
N SER A 144 14.90 2.72 2.06
CA SER A 144 15.81 1.88 1.29
C SER A 144 15.12 1.09 0.17
N GLY A 145 13.79 1.22 0.00
CA GLY A 145 13.04 0.46 -0.98
C GLY A 145 12.99 -1.05 -0.67
N GLY A 146 12.85 -1.41 0.60
CA GLY A 146 12.77 -2.78 1.08
C GLY A 146 14.11 -3.40 1.46
N LYS A 147 15.26 -2.82 1.07
CA LYS A 147 16.61 -3.42 1.29
C LYS A 147 16.97 -3.59 2.76
N ALA A 148 16.46 -2.72 3.64
CA ALA A 148 16.71 -2.80 5.08
C ALA A 148 15.77 -3.77 5.81
N ASP A 149 14.85 -4.44 5.12
CA ASP A 149 14.00 -5.45 5.72
C ASP A 149 14.84 -6.64 6.25
N PHE A 150 14.50 -7.11 7.46
CA PHE A 150 15.26 -8.15 8.12
C PHE A 150 15.12 -9.50 7.44
N GLN A 151 13.94 -9.80 6.87
CA GLN A 151 13.61 -11.08 6.23
C GLN A 151 13.77 -11.04 4.73
N TYR A 152 13.26 -10.00 4.08
CA TYR A 152 13.11 -9.95 2.63
C TYR A 152 14.10 -9.04 1.92
N GLY A 153 14.92 -8.27 2.64
CA GLY A 153 15.78 -7.24 2.06
C GLY A 153 16.86 -7.71 1.07
N ARG A 154 17.14 -9.01 1.02
CA ARG A 154 18.07 -9.63 0.04
C ARG A 154 17.35 -10.25 -1.17
N ARG A 155 16.03 -10.22 -1.21
CA ARG A 155 15.20 -10.86 -2.23
C ARG A 155 14.65 -9.82 -3.19
N ALA A 156 15.15 -9.80 -4.42
CA ALA A 156 14.85 -8.78 -5.43
C ALA A 156 13.34 -8.64 -5.70
N GLU A 157 12.60 -9.73 -5.60
CA GLU A 157 11.15 -9.78 -5.80
C GLU A 157 10.33 -9.05 -4.74
N PHE A 158 10.91 -8.67 -3.60
CA PHE A 158 10.25 -7.89 -2.54
C PHE A 158 10.75 -6.44 -2.44
N LEU A 159 11.65 -6.03 -3.36
CA LEU A 159 12.12 -4.65 -3.39
C LEU A 159 11.16 -3.76 -4.18
N TYR A 160 11.15 -2.49 -3.84
CA TYR A 160 10.27 -1.48 -4.42
C TYR A 160 10.95 -0.11 -4.49
N PRO A 161 10.44 0.87 -5.24
CA PRO A 161 11.02 2.21 -5.28
C PRO A 161 11.04 2.85 -3.89
N PRO A 162 12.19 3.38 -3.44
CA PRO A 162 12.31 4.04 -2.14
C PRO A 162 11.42 5.29 -2.07
N ALA A 163 10.92 5.58 -0.88
CA ALA A 163 10.10 6.75 -0.63
C ALA A 163 10.56 7.44 0.66
N LYS A 164 10.86 8.75 0.56
CA LYS A 164 11.27 9.55 1.71
C LYS A 164 10.11 9.76 2.68
N VAL A 165 10.36 9.57 3.96
CA VAL A 165 9.40 9.81 5.04
C VAL A 165 9.40 11.28 5.43
N ASP A 166 8.22 11.91 5.45
CA ASP A 166 8.04 13.31 5.89
C ASP A 166 7.87 13.42 7.41
N ARG A 167 7.24 12.43 8.04
CA ARG A 167 7.05 12.37 9.49
C ARG A 167 7.25 10.96 10.02
N ILE A 168 8.16 10.80 10.95
CA ILE A 168 8.33 9.58 11.73
C ILE A 168 7.26 9.54 12.80
N LEU A 169 6.57 8.41 12.91
CA LEU A 169 5.54 8.17 13.92
C LEU A 169 6.07 7.27 15.03
N HIS A 170 5.58 7.51 16.22
CA HIS A 170 5.81 6.69 17.40
C HIS A 170 4.49 6.10 17.91
N ASP A 171 4.57 5.13 18.83
CA ASP A 171 3.35 4.55 19.41
C ASP A 171 2.46 5.63 20.02
N ARG A 172 1.15 5.53 19.75
CA ARG A 172 0.10 6.47 20.15
C ARG A 172 0.14 7.85 19.51
N ASP A 173 1.01 8.06 18.53
CA ASP A 173 0.99 9.31 17.77
C ASP A 173 -0.36 9.52 17.11
N ARG A 174 -0.79 10.79 17.13
CA ARG A 174 -2.01 11.24 16.47
C ARG A 174 -1.67 11.85 15.11
N VAL A 175 -2.40 11.41 14.09
CA VAL A 175 -2.44 12.01 12.76
C VAL A 175 -3.80 12.69 12.59
N SER A 176 -3.79 14.02 12.45
CA SER A 176 -5.01 14.84 12.36
C SER A 176 -5.12 15.49 10.99
N LEU A 177 -6.30 15.44 10.38
CA LEU A 177 -6.65 16.20 9.18
C LEU A 177 -8.10 16.65 9.27
N GLY A 178 -8.33 17.98 9.28
CA GLY A 178 -9.65 18.54 9.55
C GLY A 178 -10.16 18.10 10.93
N ASP A 179 -11.35 17.54 10.96
CA ASP A 179 -12.02 17.01 12.15
C ASP A 179 -11.69 15.55 12.49
N VAL A 180 -10.84 14.92 11.67
CA VAL A 180 -10.47 13.50 11.82
C VAL A 180 -9.17 13.34 12.59
N ASN A 181 -9.14 12.37 13.49
CA ASN A 181 -7.96 11.92 14.21
C ASN A 181 -7.80 10.40 14.05
N LEU A 182 -6.65 9.99 13.51
CA LEU A 182 -6.19 8.60 13.56
C LEU A 182 -5.08 8.48 14.60
N PHE A 183 -5.05 7.34 15.29
CA PHE A 183 -3.99 7.04 16.25
C PHE A 183 -3.19 5.85 15.76
N ALA A 184 -1.87 6.02 15.67
CA ALA A 184 -0.93 4.97 15.35
C ALA A 184 -0.69 4.11 16.59
N ARG A 185 -0.96 2.82 16.52
CA ARG A 185 -0.68 1.85 17.58
C ARG A 185 0.40 0.92 17.08
N LYS A 186 1.58 1.02 17.68
CA LYS A 186 2.69 0.14 17.31
C LYS A 186 2.36 -1.29 17.76
N THR A 187 2.20 -2.17 16.81
CA THR A 187 1.94 -3.60 16.98
C THR A 187 3.03 -4.38 16.25
N ALA A 188 4.28 -4.08 16.62
CA ALA A 188 5.48 -4.62 16.02
C ALA A 188 5.61 -6.15 16.23
N GLY A 189 6.47 -6.77 15.42
CA GLY A 189 6.69 -8.21 15.36
C GLY A 189 6.75 -8.68 13.92
N HIS A 190 5.69 -8.47 13.17
CA HIS A 190 5.63 -8.76 11.73
C HIS A 190 6.62 -7.90 10.92
N THR A 191 6.68 -6.62 11.21
CA THR A 191 7.81 -5.73 10.96
C THR A 191 8.12 -4.95 12.24
N LYS A 192 9.25 -4.25 12.27
CA LYS A 192 9.65 -3.44 13.43
C LYS A 192 8.75 -2.23 13.65
N GLY A 193 8.07 -1.77 12.60
CA GLY A 193 7.16 -0.64 12.59
C GLY A 193 5.72 -1.02 12.28
N CYS A 194 5.34 -2.30 12.34
CA CYS A 194 3.96 -2.70 12.09
C CYS A 194 2.99 -1.90 12.95
N THR A 195 2.01 -1.29 12.29
CA THR A 195 1.08 -0.30 12.85
C THR A 195 -0.36 -0.74 12.69
N THR A 196 -1.09 -0.77 13.77
CA THR A 196 -2.55 -0.85 13.80
C THR A 196 -3.12 0.57 13.91
N TRP A 197 -4.04 0.94 13.03
CA TRP A 197 -4.67 2.25 13.03
C TRP A 197 -5.99 2.21 13.77
N THR A 198 -6.25 3.20 14.62
CA THR A 198 -7.54 3.35 15.29
C THR A 198 -8.11 4.73 15.05
N MET A 199 -9.42 4.82 14.87
CA MET A 199 -10.15 6.08 14.78
C MET A 199 -11.57 5.94 15.31
N THR A 200 -12.13 7.05 15.81
CA THR A 200 -13.56 7.15 16.11
C THR A 200 -14.23 7.87 14.95
N LEU A 201 -15.35 7.34 14.48
CA LEU A 201 -16.16 7.94 13.43
C LEU A 201 -17.64 7.88 13.79
N ARG A 202 -18.43 8.74 13.14
CA ARG A 202 -19.90 8.81 13.31
C ARG A 202 -20.57 8.29 12.04
N ASP A 203 -21.51 7.37 12.21
CA ASP A 203 -22.37 6.88 11.13
C ASP A 203 -23.80 6.71 11.64
N GLY A 204 -24.78 7.25 10.91
CA GLY A 204 -26.19 7.21 11.33
C GLY A 204 -26.48 7.75 12.74
N GLY A 205 -25.72 8.77 13.18
CA GLY A 205 -25.86 9.34 14.54
C GLY A 205 -25.11 8.57 15.65
N LYS A 206 -24.64 7.35 15.39
CA LYS A 206 -23.91 6.48 16.33
C LYS A 206 -22.40 6.66 16.17
N LEU A 207 -21.66 6.60 17.28
CA LEU A 207 -20.20 6.57 17.28
C LEU A 207 -19.71 5.12 17.20
N TYR A 208 -18.66 4.92 16.41
CA TYR A 208 -17.97 3.63 16.27
C TYR A 208 -16.45 3.83 16.41
N VAL A 209 -15.81 2.89 17.03
CA VAL A 209 -14.35 2.77 17.05
C VAL A 209 -13.94 1.78 15.96
N ALA A 210 -13.25 2.28 14.93
CA ALA A 210 -12.66 1.44 13.89
C ALA A 210 -11.23 1.07 14.28
N VAL A 211 -10.91 -0.22 14.11
CA VAL A 211 -9.56 -0.77 14.28
C VAL A 211 -9.14 -1.41 12.95
N ILE A 212 -8.10 -0.86 12.34
CA ILE A 212 -7.48 -1.39 11.12
C ILE A 212 -6.20 -2.09 11.55
N VAL A 213 -6.27 -3.41 11.72
CA VAL A 213 -5.14 -4.22 12.20
C VAL A 213 -4.05 -4.27 11.14
N GLY A 214 -2.81 -4.01 11.53
CA GLY A 214 -1.65 -4.08 10.66
C GLY A 214 -1.39 -5.52 10.19
N SER A 215 -0.56 -6.25 10.91
CA SER A 215 -0.35 -7.68 10.67
C SER A 215 0.24 -8.34 11.93
N PRO A 216 -0.53 -9.13 12.66
CA PRO A 216 -0.04 -9.87 13.82
C PRO A 216 0.48 -11.27 13.44
N ASN A 217 0.49 -11.63 12.17
CA ASN A 217 0.85 -12.96 11.69
C ASN A 217 2.37 -13.17 11.70
N VAL A 218 2.81 -14.37 12.05
CA VAL A 218 4.20 -14.81 11.90
C VAL A 218 4.38 -15.43 10.53
N ASN A 219 5.19 -14.81 9.68
CA ASN A 219 5.42 -15.34 8.34
C ASN A 219 6.31 -16.58 8.36
N PRO A 220 6.11 -17.50 7.40
CA PRO A 220 7.01 -18.66 7.25
C PRO A 220 8.48 -18.25 7.13
N GLY A 221 9.34 -18.88 7.92
CA GLY A 221 10.77 -18.62 7.93
C GLY A 221 11.23 -17.50 8.88
N TYR A 222 10.32 -16.85 9.61
CA TYR A 222 10.72 -15.92 10.68
C TYR A 222 11.44 -16.65 11.81
N ASN A 223 12.60 -16.14 12.18
CA ASN A 223 13.35 -16.65 13.34
C ASN A 223 13.03 -15.78 14.58
N LEU A 224 12.03 -16.19 15.32
CA LEU A 224 11.49 -15.43 16.46
C LEU A 224 12.51 -15.25 17.62
N ILE A 225 13.54 -16.10 17.69
CA ILE A 225 14.41 -16.16 18.87
C ILE A 225 15.82 -15.64 18.57
N HIS A 226 16.32 -15.93 17.36
CA HIS A 226 17.74 -15.74 17.04
C HIS A 226 17.95 -14.96 15.73
N ASP A 227 17.01 -14.09 15.34
CA ASP A 227 17.25 -13.22 14.19
C ASP A 227 18.22 -12.11 14.57
N PRO A 228 19.42 -12.05 13.97
CA PRO A 228 20.45 -11.06 14.34
C PRO A 228 20.07 -9.65 13.93
N LYS A 229 19.16 -9.49 12.94
CA LYS A 229 18.65 -8.19 12.50
C LYS A 229 17.42 -7.73 13.26
N TYR A 230 16.74 -8.68 13.95
CA TYR A 230 15.55 -8.38 14.74
C TYR A 230 15.51 -9.19 16.04
N PRO A 231 16.49 -8.99 16.96
CA PRO A 231 16.60 -9.80 18.19
C PRO A 231 15.43 -9.67 19.16
N GLN A 232 14.65 -8.56 19.09
CA GLN A 232 13.47 -8.36 19.96
C GLN A 232 12.17 -8.89 19.35
N MET A 233 12.19 -9.59 18.21
CA MET A 233 10.98 -9.97 17.47
C MET A 233 9.91 -10.64 18.34
N ALA A 234 10.29 -11.66 19.13
CA ALA A 234 9.33 -12.35 20.00
C ALA A 234 8.74 -11.44 21.08
N ALA A 235 9.54 -10.53 21.64
CA ALA A 235 9.07 -9.56 22.64
C ALA A 235 8.12 -8.54 22.03
N ASP A 236 8.42 -8.07 20.82
CA ASP A 236 7.58 -7.13 20.09
C ASP A 236 6.23 -7.75 19.70
N TYR A 237 6.20 -9.01 19.25
CA TYR A 237 4.94 -9.73 19.03
C TYR A 237 4.10 -9.81 20.33
N ALA A 238 4.72 -10.17 21.44
CA ALA A 238 4.00 -10.27 22.72
C ALA A 238 3.43 -8.91 23.16
N ALA A 239 4.20 -7.82 23.01
CA ALA A 239 3.74 -6.46 23.28
C ALA A 239 2.63 -6.02 22.30
N GLY A 240 2.76 -6.40 21.03
CA GLY A 240 1.75 -6.18 19.99
C GLY A 240 0.42 -6.83 20.32
N PHE A 241 0.41 -8.10 20.74
CA PHE A 241 -0.81 -8.79 21.18
C PHE A 241 -1.42 -8.18 22.45
N HIS A 242 -0.58 -7.76 23.40
CA HIS A 242 -1.08 -7.03 24.58
C HIS A 242 -1.79 -5.73 24.15
N THR A 243 -1.19 -4.98 23.22
CA THR A 243 -1.79 -3.75 22.66
C THR A 243 -3.11 -4.07 21.96
N LEU A 244 -3.12 -5.02 21.01
CA LEU A 244 -4.33 -5.40 20.28
C LEU A 244 -5.47 -5.79 21.21
N LYS A 245 -5.24 -6.65 22.20
CA LYS A 245 -6.27 -7.08 23.17
C LYS A 245 -6.83 -5.92 24.01
N SER A 246 -6.09 -4.82 24.16
CA SER A 246 -6.53 -3.64 24.92
C SER A 246 -7.40 -2.66 24.11
N LEU A 247 -7.44 -2.80 22.78
CA LEU A 247 -8.16 -1.85 21.91
C LEU A 247 -9.66 -2.11 21.94
N PRO A 248 -10.49 -1.09 22.21
CA PRO A 248 -11.91 -1.17 21.89
C PRO A 248 -12.08 -1.25 20.35
N CYS A 249 -12.94 -2.16 19.90
CA CYS A 249 -13.22 -2.34 18.47
C CYS A 249 -14.71 -2.54 18.26
N ASP A 250 -15.31 -1.66 17.46
CA ASP A 250 -16.65 -1.86 16.89
C ASP A 250 -16.54 -2.33 15.44
N LEU A 251 -15.75 -1.61 14.62
CA LEU A 251 -15.53 -1.91 13.20
C LEU A 251 -14.19 -2.62 13.06
N PHE A 252 -14.26 -3.91 12.78
CA PHE A 252 -13.08 -4.75 12.57
C PHE A 252 -12.63 -4.72 11.11
N LEU A 253 -11.42 -4.21 10.88
CA LEU A 253 -10.74 -4.07 9.60
C LEU A 253 -9.28 -4.52 9.72
N GLY A 254 -8.60 -4.74 8.59
CA GLY A 254 -7.20 -5.18 8.59
C GLY A 254 -6.47 -4.87 7.29
N ALA A 255 -5.17 -5.13 7.26
CA ALA A 255 -4.32 -4.90 6.09
C ALA A 255 -4.64 -5.85 4.92
N HIS A 256 -5.17 -7.04 5.22
CA HIS A 256 -5.72 -7.97 4.25
C HIS A 256 -7.21 -8.19 4.48
N GLY A 257 -7.97 -8.34 3.40
CA GLY A 257 -9.39 -8.65 3.43
C GLY A 257 -9.71 -9.97 4.15
N LEU A 258 -8.81 -10.95 4.02
CA LEU A 258 -8.92 -12.25 4.68
C LEU A 258 -8.91 -12.15 6.22
N TYR A 259 -8.28 -11.12 6.81
CA TYR A 259 -8.22 -10.99 8.27
C TYR A 259 -9.59 -10.78 8.91
N PHE A 260 -10.51 -10.18 8.19
CA PHE A 260 -11.81 -9.76 8.71
C PHE A 260 -12.99 -10.16 7.81
N ASP A 261 -12.85 -11.23 7.02
CA ASP A 261 -13.89 -11.75 6.12
C ASP A 261 -14.49 -10.67 5.20
N MET A 262 -13.65 -9.80 4.65
CA MET A 262 -14.04 -8.59 3.94
C MET A 262 -15.07 -8.86 2.84
N LEU A 263 -14.85 -9.87 1.98
CA LEU A 263 -15.76 -10.17 0.87
C LEU A 263 -17.15 -10.59 1.35
N ALA A 264 -17.22 -11.39 2.40
CA ALA A 264 -18.50 -11.80 2.99
C ALA A 264 -19.21 -10.61 3.64
N LYS A 265 -18.49 -9.77 4.38
CA LYS A 265 -19.02 -8.51 4.98
C LYS A 265 -19.48 -7.52 3.91
N TYR A 266 -18.72 -7.38 2.82
CA TYR A 266 -19.11 -6.51 1.69
C TYR A 266 -20.41 -6.97 1.01
N GLN A 267 -20.60 -8.28 0.84
CA GLN A 267 -21.87 -8.79 0.30
C GLN A 267 -23.04 -8.53 1.26
N LYS A 268 -22.84 -8.77 2.55
CA LYS A 268 -23.86 -8.50 3.57
C LYS A 268 -24.19 -7.02 3.69
N LEU A 269 -23.23 -6.12 3.52
CA LEU A 269 -23.45 -4.66 3.60
C LEU A 269 -24.51 -4.18 2.61
N LYS A 270 -24.71 -4.86 1.49
CA LYS A 270 -25.69 -4.48 0.45
C LYS A 270 -27.13 -4.86 0.82
N THR A 271 -27.33 -5.80 1.73
CA THR A 271 -28.63 -6.41 2.00
C THR A 271 -29.04 -6.35 3.48
N ALA A 272 -28.08 -6.18 4.39
CA ALA A 272 -28.35 -6.16 5.82
C ALA A 272 -28.88 -4.79 6.28
N SER A 273 -29.74 -4.80 7.29
CA SER A 273 -30.24 -3.61 7.98
C SER A 273 -29.20 -2.95 8.90
N THR A 274 -28.13 -3.68 9.23
CA THR A 274 -27.04 -3.22 10.09
C THR A 274 -25.70 -3.30 9.35
N ASN A 275 -24.75 -2.48 9.77
CA ASN A 275 -23.41 -2.49 9.17
C ASN A 275 -22.68 -3.79 9.49
N SER A 276 -22.39 -4.59 8.46
CA SER A 276 -21.74 -5.90 8.57
C SER A 276 -20.27 -5.85 9.04
N PHE A 277 -19.64 -4.68 9.02
CA PHE A 277 -18.28 -4.48 9.52
C PHE A 277 -18.24 -4.24 11.04
N VAL A 278 -19.40 -4.06 11.68
CA VAL A 278 -19.49 -4.05 13.15
C VAL A 278 -19.34 -5.49 13.64
N ASP A 279 -18.13 -5.82 14.07
CA ASP A 279 -17.76 -7.20 14.41
C ASP A 279 -16.71 -7.25 15.55
N PRO A 280 -17.07 -6.84 16.76
CA PRO A 280 -16.16 -6.88 17.89
C PRO A 280 -15.78 -8.30 18.30
N THR A 281 -16.59 -9.29 17.98
CA THR A 281 -16.31 -10.70 18.28
C THR A 281 -15.25 -11.24 17.32
N GLY A 282 -15.44 -11.07 16.00
CA GLY A 282 -14.45 -11.48 15.01
C GLY A 282 -13.09 -10.81 15.22
N TYR A 283 -13.08 -9.55 15.72
CA TYR A 283 -11.83 -8.90 16.10
C TYR A 283 -11.09 -9.66 17.21
N ARG A 284 -11.80 -9.99 18.31
CA ARG A 284 -11.19 -10.71 19.44
C ARG A 284 -10.74 -12.10 19.05
N ASP A 285 -11.55 -12.80 18.28
CA ASP A 285 -11.24 -14.16 17.80
C ASP A 285 -10.00 -14.15 16.91
N TYR A 286 -9.94 -13.23 15.94
CA TYR A 286 -8.77 -13.07 15.07
C TYR A 286 -7.47 -12.79 15.86
N VAL A 287 -7.51 -11.87 16.82
CA VAL A 287 -6.35 -11.56 17.67
C VAL A 287 -5.93 -12.76 18.50
N ALA A 288 -6.89 -13.49 19.08
CA ALA A 288 -6.63 -14.70 19.88
C ALA A 288 -6.01 -15.82 19.03
N ASP A 289 -6.54 -16.07 17.83
CA ASP A 289 -6.01 -17.08 16.91
C ASP A 289 -4.57 -16.76 16.47
N CYS A 290 -4.29 -15.50 16.15
CA CYS A 290 -2.93 -15.06 15.80
C CYS A 290 -1.96 -15.20 16.99
N GLU A 291 -2.38 -14.83 18.21
CA GLU A 291 -1.57 -15.01 19.43
C GLU A 291 -1.27 -16.48 19.70
N GLN A 292 -2.27 -17.36 19.53
CA GLN A 292 -2.09 -18.81 19.67
C GLN A 292 -1.11 -19.37 18.62
N ALA A 293 -1.23 -18.94 17.37
CA ALA A 293 -0.32 -19.34 16.31
C ALA A 293 1.12 -18.88 16.58
N PHE A 294 1.31 -17.64 17.04
CA PHE A 294 2.59 -17.11 17.48
C PHE A 294 3.16 -17.94 18.65
N ALA A 295 2.37 -18.20 19.70
CA ALA A 295 2.83 -18.96 20.86
C ALA A 295 3.27 -20.38 20.48
N LYS A 296 2.53 -21.04 19.57
CA LYS A 296 2.86 -22.37 19.05
C LYS A 296 4.17 -22.36 18.28
N GLU A 297 4.38 -21.38 17.37
CA GLU A 297 5.62 -21.28 16.60
C GLU A 297 6.81 -20.93 17.51
N LEU A 298 6.63 -20.02 18.47
CA LEU A 298 7.65 -19.69 19.46
C LEU A 298 8.08 -20.90 20.30
N ALA A 299 7.12 -21.69 20.78
CA ALA A 299 7.41 -22.93 21.52
C ALA A 299 8.17 -23.96 20.67
N LYS A 300 7.76 -24.12 19.41
CA LYS A 300 8.44 -25.00 18.44
C LYS A 300 9.90 -24.56 18.23
N GLN A 301 10.15 -23.26 18.02
CA GLN A 301 11.51 -22.73 17.80
C GLN A 301 12.37 -22.83 19.05
N ARG A 302 11.81 -22.72 20.28
CA ARG A 302 12.53 -22.95 21.54
C ARG A 302 12.96 -24.40 21.69
N ALA A 303 12.11 -25.35 21.28
CA ALA A 303 12.45 -26.77 21.32
C ALA A 303 13.43 -27.18 20.21
N HIS A 304 13.34 -26.54 19.04
CA HIS A 304 14.15 -26.84 17.85
C HIS A 304 14.59 -25.53 17.19
N PRO A 305 15.65 -24.87 17.71
CA PRO A 305 16.09 -23.59 17.20
C PRO A 305 16.41 -23.63 15.70
N LEU A 306 15.89 -22.65 14.95
CA LEU A 306 16.23 -22.48 13.55
C LEU A 306 17.72 -22.11 13.44
N ARG A 307 18.43 -22.71 12.49
CA ARG A 307 19.82 -22.32 12.22
C ARG A 307 19.82 -20.89 11.65
N VAL A 308 20.70 -20.06 12.20
CA VAL A 308 20.99 -18.75 11.59
C VAL A 308 21.54 -19.02 10.19
N ARG A 309 20.90 -18.52 9.16
CA ARG A 309 21.45 -18.54 7.79
C ARG A 309 22.32 -17.32 7.64
N ASP A 310 23.59 -17.54 7.38
CA ASP A 310 24.58 -16.50 7.07
C ASP A 310 24.22 -15.72 5.80
#